data_0e60a7ceb5a35a959d3a884ed3e55e11
#
_entry.id   0e60a7ceb5a35a959d3a884ed3e55e11
#
_cell.length_a   1.000
_cell.length_b   1.000
_cell.length_c   1.000
_cell.angle_alpha   90.00
_cell.angle_beta   90.00
_cell.angle_gamma   90.00
#
_symmetry.space_group_name_H-M   'P 1'
#
loop_
_entity.id
_entity.type
_entity.pdbx_description
1 polymer ?
#
loop_
_entity_poly.entity_id
_entity_poly.type
_entity_poly.pdbx_seq_one_letter_code
_entity_poly.pdbx_strand_id
1 'polypeptide(L)'
;NVYPAEIEGYINDMSGVAESALVGVPHPDFGEVGVAVVIAKPGATLQPDAITAALKASLANFKIPKRCFVVAELPRNTMGKVQKNLLRNQYAGLFTA
;
A
#
# COMPACT_ATOMS: atom_id res chain seq x y z
N ASN A 1 11.15 2.73 -12.92
CA ASN A 1 9.78 3.15 -12.61
C ASN A 1 9.03 2.11 -11.81
N VAL A 2 8.19 2.58 -10.91
CA VAL A 2 7.31 1.73 -10.12
C VAL A 2 5.90 1.89 -10.64
N TYR A 3 5.25 0.77 -10.94
CA TYR A 3 3.88 0.77 -11.39
C TYR A 3 2.99 0.24 -10.27
N PRO A 4 2.12 1.08 -9.68
CA PRO A 4 1.29 0.67 -8.54
C PRO A 4 0.49 -0.59 -8.80
N ALA A 5 -0.05 -0.76 -10.00
CA ALA A 5 -0.85 -1.94 -10.34
C ALA A 5 -0.06 -3.25 -10.23
N GLU A 6 1.23 -3.24 -10.55
CA GLU A 6 2.09 -4.41 -10.40
C GLU A 6 2.21 -4.82 -8.94
N ILE A 7 2.52 -3.86 -8.08
CA ILE A 7 2.72 -4.12 -6.65
C ILE A 7 1.39 -4.51 -5.99
N GLU A 8 0.31 -3.81 -6.33
CA GLU A 8 -1.02 -4.15 -5.84
C GLU A 8 -1.41 -5.57 -6.24
N GLY A 9 -1.06 -5.99 -7.46
CA GLY A 9 -1.31 -7.35 -7.91
C GLY A 9 -0.64 -8.40 -7.04
N TYR A 10 0.62 -8.20 -6.68
CA TYR A 10 1.34 -9.10 -5.77
C TYR A 10 0.68 -9.15 -4.39
N ILE A 11 0.28 -7.99 -3.85
CA ILE A 11 -0.35 -7.93 -2.54
C ILE A 11 -1.72 -8.62 -2.59
N ASN A 12 -2.52 -8.36 -3.62
CA ASN A 12 -3.86 -8.91 -3.77
C ASN A 12 -3.86 -10.44 -3.90
N ASP A 13 -2.76 -11.01 -4.37
CA ASP A 13 -2.61 -12.47 -4.48
C ASP A 13 -2.26 -13.13 -3.14
N MET A 14 -1.91 -12.35 -2.12
CA MET A 14 -1.58 -12.90 -0.81
C MET A 14 -2.82 -13.39 -0.09
N SER A 15 -2.66 -14.50 0.66
CA SER A 15 -3.74 -15.06 1.47
C SER A 15 -4.27 -14.02 2.46
N GLY A 16 -5.59 -13.90 2.55
CA GLY A 16 -6.25 -13.01 3.51
C GLY A 16 -6.38 -11.56 3.07
N VAL A 17 -5.83 -11.17 1.91
CA VAL A 17 -5.96 -9.81 1.39
C VAL A 17 -7.24 -9.68 0.55
N ALA A 18 -8.10 -8.74 0.92
CA ALA A 18 -9.29 -8.43 0.13
C ALA A 18 -8.99 -7.40 -0.95
N GLU A 19 -8.20 -6.39 -0.63
CA GLU A 19 -7.91 -5.30 -1.54
C GLU A 19 -6.68 -4.53 -1.07
N SER A 20 -6.00 -3.84 -1.99
CA SER A 20 -4.89 -2.97 -1.64
C SER A 20 -4.85 -1.75 -2.53
N ALA A 21 -4.18 -0.70 -2.05
CA ALA A 21 -3.88 0.49 -2.82
C ALA A 21 -2.46 0.92 -2.49
N LEU A 22 -1.66 1.16 -3.54
CA LEU A 22 -0.31 1.69 -3.37
C LEU A 22 -0.32 3.15 -3.80
N VAL A 23 0.17 4.02 -2.93
CA VAL A 23 0.26 5.46 -3.20
C VAL A 23 1.67 5.95 -2.97
N GLY A 24 2.06 7.02 -3.68
CA GLY A 24 3.32 7.70 -3.47
C GLY A 24 3.17 8.82 -2.46
N VAL A 25 4.10 8.92 -1.53
CA VAL A 25 4.12 10.01 -0.54
C VAL A 25 5.50 10.64 -0.47
N PRO A 26 5.60 11.92 -0.08
CA PRO A 26 6.89 12.61 0.01
C PRO A 26 7.84 11.95 1.00
N HIS A 27 9.10 11.92 0.63
CA HIS A 27 10.17 11.43 1.50
C HIS A 27 11.38 12.36 1.38
N PRO A 28 12.01 12.77 2.51
CA PRO A 28 13.08 13.76 2.48
C PRO A 28 14.32 13.32 1.69
N ASP A 29 14.61 12.02 1.66
CA ASP A 29 15.82 11.50 1.01
C ASP A 29 15.57 11.00 -0.41
N PHE A 30 14.36 10.48 -0.69
CA PHE A 30 14.08 9.81 -1.96
C PHE A 30 13.10 10.58 -2.85
N GLY A 31 12.61 11.72 -2.40
CA GLY A 31 11.60 12.49 -3.11
C GLY A 31 10.21 11.90 -2.92
N GLU A 32 9.99 10.69 -3.37
CA GLU A 32 8.72 9.98 -3.22
C GLU A 32 8.96 8.51 -2.96
N VAL A 33 8.17 7.94 -2.07
CA VAL A 33 8.22 6.49 -1.76
C VAL A 33 6.81 5.91 -1.74
N GLY A 34 6.72 4.60 -1.92
CA GLY A 34 5.44 3.89 -1.88
C GLY A 34 4.96 3.61 -0.47
N VAL A 35 3.65 3.73 -0.28
CA VAL A 35 2.96 3.29 0.93
C VAL A 35 1.81 2.39 0.48
N ALA A 36 1.76 1.18 1.03
CA ALA A 36 0.70 0.22 0.73
C ALA A 36 -0.37 0.28 1.82
N VAL A 37 -1.63 0.38 1.40
CA VAL A 37 -2.78 0.39 2.31
C VAL A 37 -3.63 -0.82 1.94
N VAL A 38 -3.87 -1.71 2.90
CA VAL A 38 -4.40 -3.04 2.63
C VAL A 38 -5.65 -3.30 3.48
N ILE A 39 -6.65 -3.93 2.87
CA ILE A 39 -7.85 -4.41 3.57
C ILE A 39 -7.78 -5.93 3.68
N ALA A 40 -7.98 -6.44 4.89
CA ALA A 40 -8.05 -7.88 5.14
C ALA A 40 -9.43 -8.41 4.78
N LYS A 41 -9.48 -9.67 4.33
CA LYS A 41 -10.75 -10.38 4.18
C LYS A 41 -11.40 -10.56 5.55
N PRO A 42 -12.75 -10.67 5.61
CA PRO A 42 -13.43 -10.91 6.88
C PRO A 42 -12.84 -12.13 7.59
N GLY A 43 -12.52 -11.95 8.88
CA GLY A 43 -11.94 -13.01 9.71
C GLY A 43 -10.45 -13.22 9.54
N ALA A 44 -9.81 -12.59 8.55
CA ALA A 44 -8.36 -12.71 8.36
C ALA A 44 -7.62 -11.67 9.20
N THR A 45 -6.45 -12.06 9.69
CA THR A 45 -5.54 -11.15 10.38
C THR A 45 -4.28 -11.01 9.54
N LEU A 46 -3.96 -9.78 9.14
CA LEU A 46 -2.78 -9.46 8.35
C LEU A 46 -1.77 -8.69 9.19
N GLN A 47 -0.50 -9.04 9.04
CA GLN A 47 0.60 -8.32 9.67
C GLN A 47 1.31 -7.47 8.61
N PRO A 48 1.38 -6.15 8.76
CA PRO A 48 2.03 -5.27 7.77
C PRO A 48 3.46 -5.71 7.43
N ASP A 49 4.24 -6.11 8.42
CA ASP A 49 5.63 -6.53 8.21
C ASP A 49 5.72 -7.83 7.41
N ALA A 50 4.75 -8.73 7.56
CA ALA A 50 4.71 -9.97 6.79
C ALA A 50 4.42 -9.69 5.32
N ILE A 51 3.57 -8.71 5.03
CA ILE A 51 3.29 -8.29 3.66
C ILE A 51 4.55 -7.73 3.00
N THR A 52 5.24 -6.83 3.68
CA THR A 52 6.49 -6.26 3.18
C THR A 52 7.55 -7.34 2.95
N ALA A 53 7.70 -8.27 3.89
CA ALA A 53 8.66 -9.37 3.78
C ALA A 53 8.35 -10.27 2.58
N ALA A 54 7.08 -10.57 2.34
CA ALA A 54 6.66 -11.37 1.20
C ALA A 54 6.97 -10.66 -0.13
N LEU A 55 6.79 -9.35 -0.19
CA LEU A 55 7.14 -8.56 -1.38
C LEU A 55 8.63 -8.59 -1.64
N LYS A 56 9.45 -8.53 -0.61
CA LYS A 56 10.91 -8.58 -0.74
C LYS A 56 11.40 -9.88 -1.36
N ALA A 57 10.66 -10.96 -1.19
CA ALA A 57 11.00 -12.25 -1.79
C ALA A 57 10.72 -12.29 -3.29
N SER A 58 9.88 -11.40 -3.80
CA SER A 58 9.38 -11.46 -5.18
C SER A 58 9.77 -10.27 -6.05
N LEU A 59 10.08 -9.12 -5.44
CA LEU A 59 10.28 -7.87 -6.18
C LEU A 59 11.65 -7.25 -5.92
N ALA A 60 12.11 -6.47 -6.89
CA ALA A 60 13.31 -5.66 -6.72
C ALA A 60 13.13 -4.67 -5.56
N ASN A 61 14.23 -4.41 -4.85
CA ASN A 61 14.19 -3.63 -3.61
C ASN A 61 13.56 -2.24 -3.79
N PHE A 62 13.81 -1.58 -4.92
CA PHE A 62 13.27 -0.22 -5.17
C PHE A 62 11.74 -0.22 -5.36
N LYS A 63 11.13 -1.38 -5.59
CA LYS A 63 9.68 -1.51 -5.75
C LYS A 63 8.95 -1.78 -4.43
N ILE A 64 9.69 -2.06 -3.36
CA ILE A 64 9.09 -2.40 -2.07
C ILE A 64 8.56 -1.13 -1.39
N PRO A 65 7.29 -1.10 -0.95
CA PRO A 65 6.77 0.05 -0.21
C PRO A 65 7.56 0.26 1.08
N LYS A 66 7.76 1.51 1.46
CA LYS A 66 8.45 1.87 2.71
C LYS A 66 7.62 1.50 3.94
N ARG A 67 6.30 1.61 3.82
CA ARG A 67 5.37 1.28 4.91
C ARG A 67 4.16 0.56 4.33
N CYS A 68 3.57 -0.26 5.16
CA CYS A 68 2.32 -0.94 4.86
C CYS A 68 1.37 -0.76 6.05
N PHE A 69 0.11 -0.44 5.75
CA PHE A 69 -0.93 -0.28 6.76
C PHE A 69 -2.09 -1.21 6.44
N VAL A 70 -2.62 -1.89 7.46
CA VAL A 70 -3.84 -2.67 7.34
C VAL A 70 -4.97 -1.83 7.91
N VAL A 71 -5.98 -1.55 7.09
CA VAL A 71 -7.07 -0.64 7.45
C VAL A 71 -8.42 -1.33 7.24
N ALA A 72 -9.47 -0.76 7.85
CA ALA A 72 -10.82 -1.32 7.75
C ALA A 72 -11.47 -1.03 6.39
N GLU A 73 -11.18 0.14 5.81
CA GLU A 73 -11.78 0.55 4.54
C GLU A 73 -10.89 1.54 3.82
N LEU A 74 -11.15 1.70 2.51
CA LEU A 74 -10.47 2.67 1.67
C LEU A 74 -11.45 3.75 1.24
N PRO A 75 -11.01 5.01 1.07
CA PRO A 75 -11.88 6.06 0.56
C PRO A 75 -12.29 5.76 -0.89
N ARG A 76 -13.60 5.86 -1.18
CA ARG A 76 -14.13 5.57 -2.50
C ARG A 76 -15.06 6.68 -2.96
N ASN A 77 -15.13 6.86 -4.28
CA ASN A 77 -16.12 7.77 -4.87
C ASN A 77 -17.48 7.04 -4.98
N THR A 78 -18.48 7.75 -5.53
CA THR A 78 -19.82 7.19 -5.66
C THR A 78 -19.90 5.97 -6.57
N MET A 79 -18.89 5.78 -7.42
CA MET A 79 -18.80 4.62 -8.32
C MET A 79 -18.02 3.46 -7.70
N GLY A 80 -17.59 3.58 -6.44
CA GLY A 80 -16.85 2.55 -5.75
C GLY A 80 -15.34 2.53 -6.03
N LYS A 81 -14.84 3.50 -6.80
CA LYS A 81 -13.41 3.56 -7.13
C LYS A 81 -12.62 4.18 -5.98
N VAL A 82 -11.49 3.54 -5.64
CA VAL A 82 -10.60 4.05 -4.59
C VAL A 82 -10.02 5.40 -4.99
N GLN A 83 -10.12 6.37 -4.06
CA GLN A 83 -9.61 7.72 -4.27
C GLN A 83 -8.20 7.84 -3.70
N LYS A 84 -7.21 7.51 -4.53
CA LYS A 84 -5.80 7.51 -4.10
C LYS A 84 -5.31 8.90 -3.69
N ASN A 85 -5.89 9.97 -4.25
CA ASN A 85 -5.54 11.33 -3.85
C ASN A 85 -5.82 11.58 -2.37
N LEU A 86 -6.90 11.02 -1.84
CA LEU A 86 -7.23 11.15 -0.41
C LEU A 86 -6.24 10.36 0.45
N LEU A 87 -5.83 9.17 0.00
CA LEU A 87 -4.82 8.39 0.68
C LEU A 87 -3.47 9.11 0.71
N ARG A 88 -3.05 9.71 -0.41
CA ARG A 88 -1.81 10.49 -0.46
C ARG A 88 -1.84 11.63 0.55
N ASN A 89 -2.96 12.33 0.63
CA ASN A 89 -3.11 13.42 1.59
C ASN A 89 -3.07 12.92 3.03
N GLN A 90 -3.70 11.79 3.29
CA GLN A 90 -3.73 11.19 4.63
C GLN A 90 -2.33 10.84 5.13
N TYR A 91 -1.48 10.31 4.26
CA TYR A 91 -0.15 9.84 4.62
C TYR A 91 0.98 10.79 4.22
N ALA A 92 0.65 11.97 3.71
CA ALA A 92 1.65 12.91 3.17
C ALA A 92 2.73 13.33 4.19
N GLY A 93 2.40 13.39 5.47
CA GLY A 93 3.33 13.75 6.53
C GLY A 93 4.08 12.58 7.18
N LEU A 94 3.91 11.36 6.66
CA LEU A 94 4.41 10.15 7.31
C LEU A 94 5.92 10.14 7.53
N PHE A 95 6.69 10.64 6.55
CA PHE A 95 8.15 10.64 6.57
C PHE A 95 8.76 12.02 6.81
N THR A 96 7.95 13.05 6.97
CA THR A 96 8.42 14.41 7.20
C THR A 96 8.19 14.78 8.66
N ALA A 97 9.14 15.49 9.24
CA ALA A 97 9.05 15.91 10.63
C ALA A 97 8.03 17.04 10.80
#